data_0771c22f868e2f3870c8728606b736cc
#
_entry.id   0771c22f868e2f3870c8728606b736cc
#
_cell.length_a   1.000
_cell.length_b   1.000
_cell.length_c   1.000
_cell.angle_alpha   90.00
_cell.angle_beta   90.00
_cell.angle_gamma   90.00
#
_symmetry.space_group_name_H-M   'P 1'
#
loop_
_entity.id
_entity.type
_entity.pdbx_description
1 polymer ?
#
loop_
_entity_poly.entity_id
_entity_poly.type
_entity_poly.pdbx_seq_one_letter_code
_entity_poly.pdbx_strand_id
1 'polypeptide(L)'
;MYIKSLKLTLIFLIFTLTACESLDIVPHETDLYKEKLEADGKVPRSATPIKELFPEIFGNSEANIKISITYAVALEKFSIMPIITADKSGGIITTDWYSTSANKNERVKFNVIIKDNEMTDQSIVINMFKEKIDGGVWKTSTVNTETAEKIKQSILKQSRQLKSAAEMS
;
A
#
# COMPACT_ATOMS: atom_id res chain seq x y z
N MET A 1 14.29 67.16 -5.45
CA MET A 1 13.03 66.41 -5.31
C MET A 1 13.21 64.89 -5.43
N TYR A 2 14.24 64.37 -6.10
CA TYR A 2 14.54 62.95 -6.30
C TYR A 2 15.05 62.19 -5.08
N ILE A 3 15.77 62.82 -4.15
CA ILE A 3 16.38 62.18 -3.00
C ILE A 3 15.35 61.70 -1.95
N LYS A 4 14.21 62.42 -1.84
CA LYS A 4 13.13 62.02 -0.92
C LYS A 4 12.36 60.79 -1.44
N SER A 5 12.18 60.72 -2.76
CA SER A 5 11.55 59.57 -3.42
C SER A 5 12.36 58.29 -3.32
N LEU A 6 13.70 58.39 -3.48
CA LEU A 6 14.63 57.25 -3.40
C LEU A 6 14.69 56.63 -1.98
N LYS A 7 14.61 57.48 -0.93
CA LYS A 7 14.58 57.00 0.47
C LYS A 7 13.26 56.28 0.80
N LEU A 8 12.14 56.75 0.23
CA LEU A 8 10.84 56.10 0.45
C LEU A 8 10.73 54.75 -0.22
N THR A 9 11.30 54.62 -1.42
CA THR A 9 11.35 53.31 -2.15
C THR A 9 12.30 52.32 -1.45
N LEU A 10 13.42 52.79 -0.88
CA LEU A 10 14.33 51.92 -0.15
C LEU A 10 13.71 51.40 1.17
N ILE A 11 12.91 52.24 1.89
CA ILE A 11 12.20 51.80 3.09
C ILE A 11 11.09 50.79 2.73
N PHE A 12 10.42 50.93 1.60
CA PHE A 12 9.40 49.97 1.15
C PHE A 12 10.01 48.62 0.75
N LEU A 13 11.22 48.62 0.18
CA LEU A 13 11.94 47.41 -0.19
C LEU A 13 12.43 46.60 1.02
N ILE A 14 12.75 47.26 2.13
CA ILE A 14 13.22 46.60 3.35
C ILE A 14 12.06 45.95 4.11
N PHE A 15 10.82 46.50 3.96
CA PHE A 15 9.65 45.94 4.63
C PHE A 15 9.10 44.64 3.99
N THR A 16 9.48 44.35 2.75
CA THR A 16 9.04 43.12 2.08
C THR A 16 9.91 41.89 2.36
N LEU A 17 11.02 42.04 3.12
CA LEU A 17 11.97 40.96 3.43
C LEU A 17 11.75 40.29 4.80
N THR A 18 10.75 40.73 5.57
CA THR A 18 10.49 40.17 6.92
C THR A 18 9.27 39.25 7.01
N ALA A 19 8.67 38.88 5.88
CA ALA A 19 7.63 37.85 5.84
C ALA A 19 8.25 36.47 5.57
N CYS A 20 9.22 36.07 6.40
CA CYS A 20 9.55 34.68 6.60
C CYS A 20 8.68 34.22 7.79
N GLU A 21 7.38 34.00 7.51
CA GLU A 21 6.52 33.21 8.38
C GLU A 21 7.14 31.83 8.46
N SER A 22 7.63 31.46 9.65
CA SER A 22 8.00 30.07 9.93
C SER A 22 6.76 29.22 9.61
N LEU A 23 6.84 28.42 8.55
CA LEU A 23 5.90 27.33 8.37
C LEU A 23 6.03 26.46 9.63
N ASP A 24 5.07 26.56 10.53
CA ASP A 24 4.83 25.54 11.53
C ASP A 24 4.47 24.27 10.77
N ILE A 25 5.49 23.47 10.51
CA ILE A 25 5.30 22.12 10.01
C ILE A 25 4.61 21.39 11.16
N VAL A 26 3.28 21.28 11.09
CA VAL A 26 2.54 20.40 11.97
C VAL A 26 3.16 19.01 11.81
N PRO A 27 3.68 18.41 12.88
CA PRO A 27 4.27 17.08 12.79
C PRO A 27 3.26 16.13 12.14
N HIS A 28 3.67 15.42 11.09
CA HIS A 28 2.79 14.45 10.46
C HIS A 28 2.35 13.42 11.52
N GLU A 29 1.10 13.00 11.48
CA GLU A 29 0.46 12.09 12.44
C GLU A 29 1.32 10.84 12.78
N THR A 30 2.21 10.45 11.86
CA THR A 30 3.23 9.41 12.05
C THR A 30 4.26 9.75 13.14
N ASP A 31 4.61 11.04 13.33
CA ASP A 31 5.60 11.44 14.32
C ASP A 31 4.99 11.45 15.73
N LEU A 32 3.73 11.84 15.86
CA LEU A 32 2.97 11.75 17.11
C LEU A 32 2.76 10.29 17.55
N TYR A 33 2.56 9.39 16.60
CA TYR A 33 2.43 7.96 16.88
C TYR A 33 3.75 7.36 17.36
N LYS A 34 4.85 7.77 16.77
CA LYS A 34 6.21 7.36 17.13
C LYS A 34 6.59 7.85 18.53
N GLU A 35 6.32 9.12 18.84
CA GLU A 35 6.55 9.72 20.16
C GLU A 35 5.74 9.00 21.26
N LYS A 36 4.48 8.63 20.96
CA LYS A 36 3.62 7.90 21.89
C LYS A 36 4.11 6.47 22.14
N LEU A 37 4.64 5.80 21.11
CA LEU A 37 5.26 4.46 21.23
C LEU A 37 6.57 4.51 22.04
N GLU A 38 7.36 5.58 21.89
CA GLU A 38 8.59 5.79 22.67
C GLU A 38 8.29 6.06 24.15
N ALA A 39 7.24 6.83 24.44
CA ALA A 39 6.79 7.13 25.81
C ALA A 39 6.27 5.89 26.54
N ASP A 40 5.65 4.95 25.84
CA ASP A 40 5.17 3.65 26.38
C ASP A 40 6.30 2.60 26.50
N GLY A 41 7.53 2.91 26.13
CA GLY A 41 8.65 1.97 26.14
C GLY A 41 8.52 0.84 25.11
N LYS A 42 7.61 0.97 24.16
CA LYS A 42 7.31 -0.01 23.11
C LYS A 42 7.94 0.38 21.78
N VAL A 43 9.20 0.86 21.79
CA VAL A 43 9.91 1.16 20.54
C VAL A 43 10.14 -0.13 19.77
N PRO A 44 9.65 -0.26 18.53
CA PRO A 44 9.99 -1.40 17.70
C PRO A 44 11.49 -1.34 17.41
N ARG A 45 12.28 -2.19 18.04
CA ARG A 45 13.67 -2.38 17.64
C ARG A 45 13.64 -2.88 16.19
N SER A 46 14.58 -2.42 15.36
CA SER A 46 14.69 -2.73 13.93
C SER A 46 14.84 -4.23 13.60
N ALA A 47 14.67 -5.09 14.57
CA ALA A 47 14.71 -6.56 14.47
C ALA A 47 13.52 -7.21 15.21
N THR A 48 12.41 -6.49 15.42
CA THR A 48 11.21 -7.13 15.97
C THR A 48 10.69 -8.17 14.99
N PRO A 49 10.59 -9.44 15.34
CA PRO A 49 10.04 -10.46 14.46
C PRO A 49 8.63 -10.05 14.03
N ILE A 50 8.28 -10.28 12.78
CA ILE A 50 6.94 -10.03 12.23
C ILE A 50 5.84 -10.60 13.13
N LYS A 51 6.11 -11.70 13.81
CA LYS A 51 5.25 -12.34 14.80
C LYS A 51 4.85 -11.42 15.97
N GLU A 52 5.76 -10.55 16.44
CA GLU A 52 5.47 -9.61 17.53
C GLU A 52 4.75 -8.33 17.04
N LEU A 53 4.99 -7.95 15.78
CA LEU A 53 4.32 -6.79 15.18
C LEU A 53 2.84 -7.06 14.89
N PHE A 54 2.49 -8.31 14.66
CA PHE A 54 1.13 -8.72 14.32
C PHE A 54 0.66 -9.95 15.12
N PRO A 55 0.52 -9.84 16.45
CA PRO A 55 0.12 -10.98 17.29
C PRO A 55 -1.26 -11.54 16.91
N GLU A 56 -2.13 -10.70 16.36
CA GLU A 56 -3.46 -11.10 15.86
C GLU A 56 -3.38 -11.95 14.59
N ILE A 57 -2.32 -11.76 13.79
CA ILE A 57 -2.07 -12.55 12.58
C ILE A 57 -1.50 -13.91 12.94
N PHE A 58 -0.64 -13.96 13.97
CA PHE A 58 0.08 -15.15 14.41
C PHE A 58 -0.54 -15.82 15.66
N GLY A 59 -1.78 -15.43 16.00
CA GLY A 59 -2.51 -16.03 17.13
C GLY A 59 -2.82 -17.51 16.91
N ASN A 60 -2.88 -18.21 17.97
CA ASN A 60 -2.96 -19.61 18.37
C ASN A 60 -3.56 -20.73 17.48
N SER A 61 -3.90 -20.53 16.21
CA SER A 61 -4.26 -21.66 15.34
C SER A 61 -3.45 -21.62 14.03
N GLU A 62 -2.80 -22.72 13.70
CA GLU A 62 -2.02 -22.90 12.47
C GLU A 62 -2.82 -22.53 11.22
N ALA A 63 -4.12 -22.79 11.23
CA ALA A 63 -5.03 -22.46 10.16
C ALA A 63 -5.10 -20.94 9.91
N ASN A 64 -5.29 -20.14 10.95
CA ASN A 64 -5.36 -18.68 10.85
C ASN A 64 -4.02 -18.05 10.44
N ILE A 65 -2.91 -18.66 10.84
CA ILE A 65 -1.56 -18.18 10.46
C ILE A 65 -1.36 -18.31 8.95
N LYS A 66 -1.71 -19.45 8.37
CA LYS A 66 -1.49 -19.71 6.94
C LYS A 66 -2.31 -18.77 6.04
N ILE A 67 -3.59 -18.59 6.31
CA ILE A 67 -4.43 -17.60 5.60
C ILE A 67 -3.83 -16.21 5.78
N SER A 68 -3.37 -15.89 6.98
CA SER A 68 -2.84 -14.57 7.30
C SER A 68 -1.57 -14.26 6.52
N ILE A 69 -0.64 -15.21 6.35
CA ILE A 69 0.58 -15.01 5.55
C ILE A 69 0.23 -14.81 4.09
N THR A 70 -0.58 -15.70 3.52
CA THR A 70 -0.98 -15.62 2.10
C THR A 70 -1.77 -14.34 1.82
N TYR A 71 -2.65 -13.96 2.74
CA TYR A 71 -3.42 -12.73 2.63
C TYR A 71 -2.54 -11.48 2.70
N ALA A 72 -1.58 -11.43 3.63
CA ALA A 72 -0.65 -10.32 3.76
C ALA A 72 0.21 -10.15 2.50
N VAL A 73 0.75 -11.25 1.96
CA VAL A 73 1.52 -11.25 0.71
C VAL A 73 0.66 -10.79 -0.47
N ALA A 74 -0.58 -11.28 -0.57
CA ALA A 74 -1.49 -10.85 -1.61
C ALA A 74 -1.83 -9.35 -1.49
N LEU A 75 -2.14 -8.88 -0.29
CA LEU A 75 -2.43 -7.47 -0.02
C LEU A 75 -1.24 -6.58 -0.40
N GLU A 76 -0.02 -6.97 -0.04
CA GLU A 76 1.21 -6.28 -0.44
C GLU A 76 1.34 -6.18 -1.97
N LYS A 77 1.14 -7.29 -2.69
CA LYS A 77 1.23 -7.32 -4.16
C LYS A 77 0.23 -6.40 -4.85
N PHE A 78 -0.96 -6.27 -4.30
CA PHE A 78 -2.01 -5.44 -4.88
C PHE A 78 -2.04 -4.01 -4.33
N SER A 79 -1.22 -3.67 -3.33
CA SER A 79 -1.17 -2.33 -2.70
C SER A 79 -0.74 -1.20 -3.64
N ILE A 80 -0.13 -1.52 -4.80
CA ILE A 80 0.17 -0.54 -5.86
C ILE A 80 -1.08 0.01 -6.56
N MET A 81 -2.22 -0.64 -6.35
CA MET A 81 -3.53 -0.26 -6.88
C MET A 81 -4.45 0.20 -5.76
N PRO A 82 -5.42 1.09 -6.02
CA PRO A 82 -6.44 1.41 -5.04
C PRO A 82 -7.21 0.15 -4.64
N ILE A 83 -7.35 -0.10 -3.33
CA ILE A 83 -8.07 -1.26 -2.79
C ILE A 83 -9.45 -0.80 -2.34
N ILE A 84 -10.51 -1.45 -2.85
CA ILE A 84 -11.90 -1.19 -2.46
C ILE A 84 -12.27 -2.04 -1.24
N THR A 85 -11.85 -3.31 -1.24
CA THR A 85 -12.18 -4.26 -0.17
C THR A 85 -10.94 -5.05 0.21
N ALA A 86 -10.71 -5.14 1.51
CA ALA A 86 -9.69 -5.97 2.11
C ALA A 86 -10.30 -6.69 3.32
N ASP A 87 -10.93 -7.85 3.08
CA ASP A 87 -11.52 -8.69 4.11
C ASP A 87 -10.63 -9.90 4.40
N LYS A 88 -9.88 -9.80 5.50
CA LYS A 88 -9.00 -10.88 5.95
C LYS A 88 -9.77 -12.13 6.37
N SER A 89 -10.93 -11.96 7.01
CA SER A 89 -11.73 -13.09 7.51
C SER A 89 -12.37 -13.89 6.39
N GLY A 90 -12.85 -13.19 5.35
CA GLY A 90 -13.37 -13.81 4.14
C GLY A 90 -12.29 -14.17 3.11
N GLY A 91 -11.04 -13.77 3.34
CA GLY A 91 -9.95 -14.00 2.37
C GLY A 91 -10.10 -13.22 1.08
N ILE A 92 -10.79 -12.06 1.09
CA ILE A 92 -11.16 -11.33 -0.13
C ILE A 92 -10.36 -10.04 -0.24
N ILE A 93 -9.75 -9.80 -1.41
CA ILE A 93 -9.16 -8.52 -1.78
C ILE A 93 -9.72 -8.09 -3.13
N THR A 94 -10.31 -6.90 -3.19
CA THR A 94 -10.82 -6.31 -4.43
C THR A 94 -10.17 -4.96 -4.66
N THR A 95 -9.54 -4.79 -5.83
CA THR A 95 -8.97 -3.50 -6.24
C THR A 95 -10.00 -2.67 -6.99
N ASP A 96 -9.74 -1.37 -7.11
CA ASP A 96 -10.40 -0.55 -8.12
C ASP A 96 -9.71 -0.66 -9.47
N TRP A 97 -10.29 0.00 -10.48
CA TRP A 97 -9.67 0.12 -11.78
C TRP A 97 -8.36 0.90 -11.70
N TYR A 98 -7.32 0.34 -12.28
CA TYR A 98 -5.98 0.89 -12.28
C TYR A 98 -5.41 0.95 -13.69
N SER A 99 -4.88 2.11 -14.08
CA SER A 99 -4.12 2.33 -15.31
C SER A 99 -2.68 2.67 -14.96
N THR A 100 -1.73 2.10 -15.69
CA THR A 100 -0.32 2.48 -15.52
C THR A 100 -0.04 3.83 -16.17
N SER A 101 1.01 4.52 -15.70
CA SER A 101 1.47 5.77 -16.32
C SER A 101 1.88 5.57 -17.79
N ALA A 102 2.37 4.39 -18.13
CA ALA A 102 2.80 4.02 -19.48
C ALA A 102 1.61 3.76 -20.43
N ASN A 103 0.45 3.34 -19.91
CA ASN A 103 -0.73 3.04 -20.75
C ASN A 103 -2.01 3.49 -20.05
N LYS A 104 -2.40 4.73 -20.33
CA LYS A 104 -3.63 5.34 -19.77
C LYS A 104 -4.92 4.91 -20.50
N ASN A 105 -4.78 4.24 -21.65
CA ASN A 105 -5.92 3.80 -22.47
C ASN A 105 -6.37 2.37 -22.12
N GLU A 106 -5.69 1.73 -21.17
CA GLU A 106 -6.07 0.44 -20.62
C GLU A 106 -6.17 0.54 -19.12
N ARG A 107 -7.11 -0.20 -18.53
CA ARG A 107 -7.23 -0.34 -17.08
C ARG A 107 -7.54 -1.78 -16.70
N VAL A 108 -7.07 -2.14 -15.52
CA VAL A 108 -7.26 -3.48 -14.94
C VAL A 108 -7.87 -3.38 -13.56
N LYS A 109 -8.60 -4.41 -13.17
CA LYS A 109 -9.19 -4.59 -11.85
C LYS A 109 -9.02 -6.05 -11.46
N PHE A 110 -8.78 -6.31 -10.18
CA PHE A 110 -8.60 -7.66 -9.65
C PHE A 110 -9.58 -7.96 -8.52
N ASN A 111 -10.00 -9.21 -8.49
CA ASN A 111 -10.68 -9.80 -7.35
C ASN A 111 -9.91 -11.05 -6.97
N VAL A 112 -9.39 -11.08 -5.75
CA VAL A 112 -8.58 -12.17 -5.20
C VAL A 112 -9.37 -12.85 -4.09
N ILE A 113 -9.44 -14.17 -4.14
CA ILE A 113 -10.12 -15.00 -3.15
C ILE A 113 -9.13 -16.03 -2.63
N ILE A 114 -8.84 -16.00 -1.35
CA ILE A 114 -8.00 -16.98 -0.64
C ILE A 114 -8.93 -17.92 0.09
N LYS A 115 -9.00 -19.16 -0.37
CA LYS A 115 -10.01 -20.16 0.06
C LYS A 115 -9.57 -20.95 1.29
N ASP A 116 -8.28 -21.27 1.35
CA ASP A 116 -7.73 -22.14 2.38
C ASP A 116 -6.27 -21.82 2.69
N ASN A 117 -5.69 -22.61 3.59
CA ASN A 117 -4.38 -22.38 4.19
C ASN A 117 -3.27 -23.22 3.59
N GLU A 118 -3.55 -24.04 2.57
CA GLU A 118 -2.59 -25.05 2.10
C GLU A 118 -1.49 -24.45 1.21
N MET A 119 -1.67 -23.21 0.74
CA MET A 119 -0.74 -22.53 -0.18
C MET A 119 -0.51 -23.34 -1.47
N THR A 120 -1.57 -24.00 -1.94
CA THR A 120 -1.63 -24.73 -3.22
C THR A 120 -2.22 -23.85 -4.31
N ASP A 121 -2.20 -24.32 -5.55
CA ASP A 121 -2.79 -23.59 -6.68
C ASP A 121 -4.30 -23.40 -6.55
N GLN A 122 -4.99 -24.31 -5.83
CA GLN A 122 -6.42 -24.23 -5.56
C GLN A 122 -6.76 -23.26 -4.41
N SER A 123 -5.78 -22.94 -3.56
CA SER A 123 -5.95 -22.07 -2.39
C SER A 123 -6.22 -20.62 -2.76
N ILE A 124 -5.86 -20.19 -3.98
CA ILE A 124 -6.03 -18.80 -4.43
C ILE A 124 -6.71 -18.78 -5.78
N VAL A 125 -7.74 -17.95 -5.90
CA VAL A 125 -8.37 -17.58 -7.16
C VAL A 125 -8.13 -16.10 -7.44
N ILE A 126 -7.62 -15.78 -8.63
CA ILE A 126 -7.42 -14.41 -9.08
C ILE A 126 -8.25 -14.19 -10.33
N ASN A 127 -9.28 -13.35 -10.21
CA ASN A 127 -10.06 -12.88 -11.33
C ASN A 127 -9.53 -11.52 -11.76
N MET A 128 -9.12 -11.40 -13.02
CA MET A 128 -8.64 -10.17 -13.62
C MET A 128 -9.69 -9.65 -14.61
N PHE A 129 -10.00 -8.39 -14.55
CA PHE A 129 -10.85 -7.69 -15.49
C PHE A 129 -10.00 -6.64 -16.22
N LYS A 130 -10.24 -6.46 -17.50
CA LYS A 130 -9.51 -5.51 -18.32
C LYS A 130 -10.49 -4.72 -19.19
N GLU A 131 -10.23 -3.42 -19.28
CA GLU A 131 -10.94 -2.52 -20.20
C GLU A 131 -9.95 -1.68 -21.00
N LYS A 132 -10.38 -1.29 -22.20
CA LYS A 132 -9.67 -0.35 -23.09
C LYS A 132 -10.59 0.79 -23.50
N ILE A 133 -10.00 1.95 -23.75
CA ILE A 133 -10.73 3.06 -24.37
C ILE A 133 -10.89 2.78 -25.84
N ASP A 134 -12.15 2.80 -26.31
CA ASP A 134 -12.53 2.73 -27.70
C ASP A 134 -13.62 3.77 -27.97
N GLY A 135 -13.33 4.73 -28.86
CA GLY A 135 -14.23 5.85 -29.13
C GLY A 135 -14.51 6.73 -27.91
N GLY A 136 -13.56 6.86 -26.97
CA GLY A 136 -13.71 7.66 -25.74
C GLY A 136 -14.48 6.97 -24.62
N VAL A 137 -14.90 5.71 -24.80
CA VAL A 137 -15.66 4.94 -23.81
C VAL A 137 -14.85 3.71 -23.40
N TRP A 138 -14.90 3.35 -22.11
CA TRP A 138 -14.32 2.12 -21.62
C TRP A 138 -15.11 0.90 -22.06
N LYS A 139 -14.44 -0.03 -22.72
CA LYS A 139 -15.02 -1.29 -23.19
C LYS A 139 -14.24 -2.48 -22.64
N THR A 140 -14.94 -3.54 -22.25
CA THR A 140 -14.33 -4.80 -21.80
C THR A 140 -13.40 -5.33 -22.89
N SER A 141 -12.23 -5.76 -22.48
CA SER A 141 -11.19 -6.32 -23.34
C SER A 141 -10.75 -7.70 -22.87
N THR A 142 -10.18 -8.46 -23.77
CA THR A 142 -9.66 -9.80 -23.49
C THR A 142 -8.56 -9.74 -22.43
N VAL A 143 -8.67 -10.62 -21.43
CA VAL A 143 -7.70 -10.80 -20.35
C VAL A 143 -6.71 -11.88 -20.74
N ASN A 144 -5.43 -11.64 -20.52
CA ASN A 144 -4.43 -12.70 -20.57
C ASN A 144 -4.43 -13.45 -19.23
N THR A 145 -4.94 -14.66 -19.22
CA THR A 145 -5.00 -15.54 -18.04
C THR A 145 -3.61 -15.87 -17.47
N GLU A 146 -2.58 -15.85 -18.31
CA GLU A 146 -1.18 -16.06 -17.89
C GLU A 146 -0.71 -15.00 -16.88
N THR A 147 -1.19 -13.76 -16.99
CA THR A 147 -0.85 -12.68 -16.04
C THR A 147 -1.39 -12.98 -14.63
N ALA A 148 -2.66 -13.37 -14.54
CA ALA A 148 -3.26 -13.74 -13.26
C ALA A 148 -2.55 -14.97 -12.65
N GLU A 149 -2.18 -15.94 -13.48
CA GLU A 149 -1.44 -17.13 -13.04
C GLU A 149 -0.04 -16.78 -12.51
N LYS A 150 0.73 -15.95 -13.21
CA LYS A 150 2.05 -15.47 -12.76
C LYS A 150 1.96 -14.75 -11.41
N ILE A 151 0.94 -13.91 -11.21
CA ILE A 151 0.72 -13.23 -9.94
C ILE A 151 0.41 -14.26 -8.85
N LYS A 152 -0.47 -15.21 -9.09
CA LYS A 152 -0.81 -16.29 -8.15
C LYS A 152 0.44 -17.08 -7.72
N GLN A 153 1.25 -17.52 -8.68
CA GLN A 153 2.49 -18.26 -8.39
C GLN A 153 3.48 -17.42 -7.58
N SER A 154 3.58 -16.12 -7.86
CA SER A 154 4.42 -15.21 -7.10
C SER A 154 3.96 -15.07 -5.63
N ILE A 155 2.65 -14.99 -5.39
CA ILE A 155 2.06 -14.94 -4.04
C ILE A 155 2.35 -16.25 -3.30
N LEU A 156 2.06 -17.38 -3.91
CA LEU A 156 2.27 -18.70 -3.31
C LEU A 156 3.74 -18.95 -2.95
N LYS A 157 4.65 -18.60 -3.86
CA LYS A 157 6.09 -18.73 -3.63
C LYS A 157 6.54 -17.90 -2.43
N GLN A 158 6.18 -16.62 -2.38
CA GLN A 158 6.55 -15.73 -1.29
C GLN A 158 5.91 -16.16 0.04
N SER A 159 4.67 -16.61 0.03
CA SER A 159 3.98 -17.12 1.23
C SER A 159 4.68 -18.34 1.83
N ARG A 160 5.10 -19.30 0.98
CA ARG A 160 5.85 -20.47 1.43
C ARG A 160 7.22 -20.10 2.00
N GLN A 161 7.91 -19.12 1.40
CA GLN A 161 9.20 -18.63 1.91
C GLN A 161 9.05 -17.97 3.28
N LEU A 162 8.04 -17.12 3.46
CA LEU A 162 7.79 -16.48 4.76
C LEU A 162 7.39 -17.50 5.83
N LYS A 163 6.58 -18.50 5.46
CA LYS A 163 6.23 -19.59 6.38
C LYS A 163 7.46 -20.35 6.85
N SER A 164 8.33 -20.80 5.93
CA SER A 164 9.53 -21.53 6.28
C SER A 164 10.49 -20.70 7.13
N ALA A 165 10.61 -19.39 6.87
CA ALA A 165 11.43 -18.51 7.70
C ALA A 165 10.88 -18.36 9.13
N ALA A 166 9.56 -18.31 9.28
CA ALA A 166 8.91 -18.24 10.60
C ALA A 166 9.01 -19.54 11.40
N GLU A 167 9.11 -20.70 10.73
CA GLU A 167 9.29 -22.01 11.38
C GLU A 167 10.74 -22.26 11.84
N MET A 168 11.72 -21.51 11.30
CA MET A 168 13.15 -21.61 11.66
C MET A 168 13.57 -20.62 12.76
N SER A 169 12.70 -19.70 13.18
CA SER A 169 12.98 -18.66 14.18
C SER A 169 12.46 -19.04 15.55
#